data_dec066af48b6db98001206c84e2803fc
#
_entry.id   dec066af48b6db98001206c84e2803fc
#
_cell.length_a   1.000
_cell.length_b   1.000
_cell.length_c   1.000
_cell.angle_alpha   90.00
_cell.angle_beta   90.00
_cell.angle_gamma   90.00
#
_symmetry.space_group_name_H-M   'P 1'
#
loop_
_entity.id
_entity.type
_entity.pdbx_description
1 polymer ?
#
loop_
_entity_poly.entity_id
_entity_poly.type
_entity_poly.pdbx_seq_one_letter_code
_entity_poly.pdbx_strand_id
1 'polypeptide(L)'
;MKIGSHVSNNGLKMLVGSVEEALSYGGNCFMIYLGAPQTTYRKDVEQLNYQKALVIAKQNGINPEDIIVHAPYIVNLGQSDDEKFNFAISFLAKELAMVGKVGLKYMVLHPGAHVGNGENFALDRIADGINEILRLTSNDNTVIAIETMAGKGTECGKTFEEIKRI
;
A
#
# COMPACT_ATOMS: atom_id res chain seq x y z
N MET A 1 16.77 -2.68 -16.01
CA MET A 1 16.69 -2.07 -14.66
C MET A 1 15.39 -1.30 -14.59
N LYS A 2 14.65 -1.37 -13.47
CA LYS A 2 13.46 -0.56 -13.21
C LYS A 2 13.85 0.67 -12.40
N ILE A 3 13.51 1.86 -12.91
CA ILE A 3 13.77 3.15 -12.26
C ILE A 3 12.50 3.99 -12.36
N GLY A 4 12.09 4.53 -11.25
CA GLY A 4 10.90 5.37 -11.16
C GLY A 4 10.84 6.15 -9.86
N SER A 5 9.72 6.82 -9.65
CA SER A 5 9.47 7.63 -8.45
C SER A 5 8.05 7.44 -7.94
N HIS A 6 7.78 7.98 -6.78
CA HIS A 6 6.41 8.17 -6.33
C HIS A 6 5.80 9.33 -7.13
N VAL A 7 4.64 9.12 -7.71
CA VAL A 7 3.92 10.10 -8.53
C VAL A 7 2.52 10.37 -7.98
N SER A 8 1.94 11.47 -8.42
CA SER A 8 0.61 11.88 -7.95
C SER A 8 -0.49 11.01 -8.57
N ASN A 9 -1.55 10.72 -7.79
CA ASN A 9 -2.78 10.10 -8.26
C ASN A 9 -3.98 10.97 -7.84
N ASN A 10 -4.18 12.07 -8.55
CA ASN A 10 -5.16 13.08 -8.20
C ASN A 10 -5.72 13.80 -9.43
N GLY A 11 -6.54 14.82 -9.19
CA GLY A 11 -7.15 15.65 -10.23
C GLY A 11 -8.17 14.88 -11.08
N LEU A 12 -8.40 15.34 -12.30
CA LEU A 12 -9.37 14.73 -13.23
C LEU A 12 -8.79 13.51 -13.96
N LYS A 13 -7.48 13.44 -14.13
CA LYS A 13 -6.82 12.36 -14.85
C LYS A 13 -6.58 11.11 -14.00
N MET A 14 -6.46 11.26 -12.69
CA MET A 14 -6.20 10.17 -11.75
C MET A 14 -5.02 9.29 -12.22
N LEU A 15 -5.17 7.99 -12.30
CA LEU A 15 -4.10 7.06 -12.68
C LEU A 15 -3.52 7.32 -14.09
N VAL A 16 -4.29 7.86 -15.01
CA VAL A 16 -3.76 8.33 -16.30
C VAL A 16 -2.72 9.42 -16.10
N GLY A 17 -3.01 10.38 -15.22
CA GLY A 17 -2.04 11.43 -14.86
C GLY A 17 -0.78 10.87 -14.20
N SER A 18 -0.91 9.84 -13.37
CA SER A 18 0.23 9.15 -12.74
C SER A 18 1.16 8.53 -13.79
N VAL A 19 0.59 7.86 -14.79
CA VAL A 19 1.38 7.28 -15.91
C VAL A 19 2.09 8.38 -16.70
N GLU A 20 1.37 9.44 -17.06
CA GLU A 20 1.95 10.59 -17.79
C GLU A 20 3.09 11.24 -17.01
N GLU A 21 2.92 11.42 -15.69
CA GLU A 21 3.94 11.99 -14.80
C GLU A 21 5.18 11.09 -14.75
N ALA A 22 5.02 9.78 -14.54
CA ALA A 22 6.12 8.82 -14.53
C ALA A 22 6.91 8.83 -15.85
N LEU A 23 6.21 8.84 -16.97
CA LEU A 23 6.81 8.89 -18.31
C LEU A 23 7.56 10.21 -18.53
N SER A 24 7.06 11.33 -18.00
CA SER A 24 7.74 12.64 -18.15
C SER A 24 9.10 12.68 -17.46
N TYR A 25 9.32 11.82 -16.45
CA TYR A 25 10.62 11.66 -15.78
C TYR A 25 11.51 10.60 -16.42
N GLY A 26 11.04 9.94 -17.49
CA GLY A 26 11.74 8.80 -18.11
C GLY A 26 11.66 7.53 -17.26
N GLY A 27 10.71 7.46 -16.30
CA GLY A 27 10.49 6.30 -15.46
C GLY A 27 9.87 5.12 -16.24
N ASN A 28 10.24 3.90 -15.86
CA ASN A 28 9.66 2.66 -16.37
C ASN A 28 9.00 1.80 -15.28
N CYS A 29 8.81 2.37 -14.12
CA CYS A 29 7.99 1.90 -12.99
C CYS A 29 7.61 3.13 -12.15
N PHE A 30 6.62 3.00 -11.28
CA PHE A 30 6.28 4.08 -10.35
C PHE A 30 5.46 3.57 -9.17
N MET A 31 5.35 4.41 -8.14
CA MET A 31 4.54 4.17 -6.96
C MET A 31 3.47 5.24 -6.81
N ILE A 32 2.31 4.85 -6.28
CA ILE A 32 1.16 5.74 -6.03
C ILE A 32 0.49 5.43 -4.70
N TYR A 33 -0.30 6.39 -4.20
CA TYR A 33 -1.43 6.11 -3.29
C TYR A 33 -2.73 6.02 -4.09
N LEU A 34 -3.65 5.13 -3.71
CA LEU A 34 -4.99 5.06 -4.35
C LEU A 34 -5.90 6.23 -3.94
N GLY A 35 -5.59 6.91 -2.84
CA GLY A 35 -6.21 8.14 -2.38
C GLY A 35 -5.23 8.93 -1.52
N ALA A 36 -5.65 10.08 -0.99
CA ALA A 36 -4.77 10.88 -0.14
C ALA A 36 -4.34 10.06 1.10
N PRO A 37 -3.02 9.93 1.38
CA PRO A 37 -2.52 9.05 2.43
C PRO A 37 -2.85 9.54 3.86
N GLN A 38 -3.33 10.79 4.00
CA GLN A 38 -3.73 11.41 5.25
C GLN A 38 -5.21 11.22 5.59
N THR A 39 -6.00 10.57 4.72
CA THR A 39 -7.44 10.37 4.92
C THR A 39 -7.86 8.94 4.61
N THR A 40 -9.02 8.56 5.12
CA THR A 40 -9.65 7.27 4.81
C THR A 40 -10.61 7.35 3.62
N TYR A 41 -10.84 8.54 3.08
CA TYR A 41 -11.69 8.71 1.91
C TYR A 41 -11.03 8.10 0.67
N ARG A 42 -11.81 7.31 -0.08
CA ARG A 42 -11.43 6.73 -1.36
C ARG A 42 -12.51 7.01 -2.40
N LYS A 43 -12.07 7.33 -3.59
CA LYS A 43 -12.94 7.37 -4.75
C LYS A 43 -13.31 5.95 -5.17
N ASP A 44 -14.45 5.81 -5.84
CA ASP A 44 -14.80 4.55 -6.47
C ASP A 44 -13.78 4.18 -7.54
N VAL A 45 -13.58 2.88 -7.73
CA VAL A 45 -12.55 2.34 -8.63
C VAL A 45 -12.72 2.88 -10.05
N GLU A 46 -13.96 3.02 -10.51
CA GLU A 46 -14.32 3.53 -11.83
C GLU A 46 -13.84 4.98 -12.06
N GLN A 47 -13.74 5.77 -10.99
CA GLN A 47 -13.27 7.16 -11.03
C GLN A 47 -11.76 7.28 -11.11
N LEU A 48 -11.01 6.18 -10.93
CA LEU A 48 -9.55 6.18 -10.98
C LEU A 48 -8.99 6.17 -12.41
N ASN A 49 -9.81 6.03 -13.44
CA ASN A 49 -9.41 5.93 -14.86
C ASN A 49 -8.38 4.81 -15.12
N TYR A 50 -8.43 3.72 -14.31
CA TYR A 50 -7.39 2.68 -14.31
C TYR A 50 -7.28 1.92 -15.62
N GLN A 51 -8.40 1.58 -16.27
CA GLN A 51 -8.39 0.83 -17.54
C GLN A 51 -7.58 1.57 -18.61
N LYS A 52 -7.88 2.86 -18.80
CA LYS A 52 -7.15 3.71 -19.75
C LYS A 52 -5.68 3.86 -19.35
N ALA A 53 -5.41 4.04 -18.05
CA ALA A 53 -4.06 4.17 -17.52
C ALA A 53 -3.21 2.93 -17.82
N LEU A 54 -3.74 1.72 -17.57
CA LEU A 54 -3.01 0.47 -17.83
C LEU A 54 -2.73 0.24 -19.31
N VAL A 55 -3.64 0.65 -20.21
CA VAL A 55 -3.40 0.61 -21.66
C VAL A 55 -2.23 1.53 -22.03
N ILE A 56 -2.22 2.77 -21.55
CA ILE A 56 -1.15 3.74 -21.82
C ILE A 56 0.18 3.25 -21.22
N ALA A 57 0.17 2.76 -19.97
CA ALA A 57 1.35 2.21 -19.31
C ALA A 57 1.97 1.07 -20.15
N LYS A 58 1.17 0.09 -20.56
CA LYS A 58 1.61 -1.04 -21.37
C LYS A 58 2.18 -0.62 -22.73
N GLN A 59 1.57 0.34 -23.40
CA GLN A 59 2.07 0.89 -24.67
C GLN A 59 3.46 1.54 -24.52
N ASN A 60 3.82 1.97 -23.31
CA ASN A 60 5.10 2.58 -22.97
C ASN A 60 6.04 1.63 -22.20
N GLY A 61 5.77 0.32 -22.19
CA GLY A 61 6.65 -0.68 -21.58
C GLY A 61 6.57 -0.77 -20.05
N ILE A 62 5.54 -0.18 -19.41
CA ILE A 62 5.24 -0.30 -17.99
C ILE A 62 4.14 -1.34 -17.82
N ASN A 63 4.46 -2.47 -17.19
CA ASN A 63 3.47 -3.51 -16.90
C ASN A 63 2.76 -3.24 -15.55
N PRO A 64 1.61 -3.87 -15.27
CA PRO A 64 0.94 -3.71 -13.97
C PRO A 64 1.83 -4.03 -12.76
N GLU A 65 2.75 -4.98 -12.89
CA GLU A 65 3.72 -5.34 -11.83
C GLU A 65 4.78 -4.26 -11.57
N ASP A 66 4.93 -3.30 -12.49
CA ASP A 66 5.85 -2.17 -12.37
C ASP A 66 5.18 -0.96 -11.68
N ILE A 67 3.88 -1.07 -11.36
CA ILE A 67 3.09 -0.05 -10.67
C ILE A 67 2.80 -0.54 -9.25
N ILE A 68 3.37 0.13 -8.27
CA ILE A 68 3.26 -0.24 -6.87
C ILE A 68 2.30 0.71 -6.16
N VAL A 69 1.41 0.16 -5.35
CA VAL A 69 0.55 0.96 -4.47
C VAL A 69 1.18 1.01 -3.09
N HIS A 70 1.29 2.19 -2.51
CA HIS A 70 1.69 2.34 -1.11
C HIS A 70 0.44 2.46 -0.24
N ALA A 71 0.35 1.68 0.83
CA ALA A 71 -0.73 1.79 1.81
C ALA A 71 -0.64 3.14 2.56
N PRO A 72 -1.78 3.75 2.93
CA PRO A 72 -1.78 4.96 3.74
C PRO A 72 -1.18 4.72 5.13
N TYR A 73 -0.40 5.69 5.62
CA TYR A 73 0.29 5.60 6.92
C TYR A 73 -0.54 6.09 8.11
N ILE A 74 -1.84 6.40 7.90
CA ILE A 74 -2.73 6.89 8.96
C ILE A 74 -3.26 5.79 9.89
N VAL A 75 -3.04 4.53 9.55
CA VAL A 75 -3.43 3.37 10.37
C VAL A 75 -2.20 2.68 10.95
N ASN A 76 -2.36 2.04 12.09
CA ASN A 76 -1.28 1.35 12.78
C ASN A 76 -1.75 -0.02 13.29
N LEU A 77 -1.15 -1.10 12.77
CA LEU A 77 -1.46 -2.46 13.22
C LEU A 77 -0.77 -2.84 14.54
N GLY A 78 0.24 -2.08 14.99
CA GLY A 78 0.99 -2.38 16.22
C GLY A 78 0.40 -1.79 17.50
N GLN A 79 -0.78 -1.15 17.43
CA GLN A 79 -1.40 -0.50 18.59
C GLN A 79 -2.23 -1.46 19.44
N SER A 80 -2.42 -1.11 20.73
CA SER A 80 -3.18 -1.92 21.70
C SER A 80 -4.68 -1.67 21.71
N ASP A 81 -5.16 -0.56 21.15
CA ASP A 81 -6.58 -0.21 21.07
C ASP A 81 -7.28 -1.10 20.04
N ASP A 82 -8.20 -1.94 20.49
CA ASP A 82 -8.87 -2.93 19.63
C ASP A 82 -9.79 -2.28 18.58
N GLU A 83 -10.44 -1.17 18.88
CA GLU A 83 -11.31 -0.50 17.91
C GLU A 83 -10.48 0.06 16.75
N LYS A 84 -9.38 0.72 17.06
CA LYS A 84 -8.45 1.24 16.04
C LYS A 84 -7.75 0.13 15.27
N PHE A 85 -7.40 -0.97 15.93
CA PHE A 85 -6.82 -2.14 15.29
C PHE A 85 -7.78 -2.77 14.28
N ASN A 86 -9.03 -3.03 14.69
CA ASN A 86 -10.05 -3.59 13.81
C ASN A 86 -10.41 -2.64 12.65
N PHE A 87 -10.41 -1.33 12.93
CA PHE A 87 -10.55 -0.33 11.88
C PHE A 87 -9.39 -0.39 10.87
N ALA A 88 -8.14 -0.49 11.36
CA ALA A 88 -6.95 -0.59 10.50
C ALA A 88 -7.02 -1.83 9.60
N ILE A 89 -7.39 -3.00 10.14
CA ILE A 89 -7.60 -4.23 9.37
C ILE A 89 -8.65 -4.01 8.28
N SER A 90 -9.83 -3.53 8.66
CA SER A 90 -10.94 -3.34 7.72
C SER A 90 -10.60 -2.35 6.62
N PHE A 91 -9.88 -1.29 6.95
CA PHE A 91 -9.44 -0.28 6.00
C PHE A 91 -8.37 -0.80 5.05
N LEU A 92 -7.32 -1.46 5.57
CA LEU A 92 -6.25 -2.02 4.75
C LEU A 92 -6.73 -3.19 3.87
N ALA A 93 -7.69 -3.99 4.33
CA ALA A 93 -8.33 -5.02 3.50
C ALA A 93 -9.06 -4.40 2.30
N LYS A 94 -9.77 -3.28 2.50
CA LYS A 94 -10.40 -2.54 1.39
C LYS A 94 -9.37 -1.95 0.43
N GLU A 95 -8.26 -1.41 0.94
CA GLU A 95 -7.15 -0.92 0.12
C GLU A 95 -6.57 -2.04 -0.74
N LEU A 96 -6.26 -3.20 -0.14
CA LEU A 96 -5.70 -4.35 -0.84
C LEU A 96 -6.67 -4.89 -1.90
N ALA A 97 -7.96 -5.00 -1.58
CA ALA A 97 -8.98 -5.39 -2.55
C ALA A 97 -9.09 -4.39 -3.71
N MET A 98 -8.93 -3.09 -3.44
CA MET A 98 -8.91 -2.06 -4.47
C MET A 98 -7.70 -2.20 -5.39
N VAL A 99 -6.52 -2.54 -4.86
CA VAL A 99 -5.32 -2.85 -5.66
C VAL A 99 -5.62 -3.95 -6.69
N GLY A 100 -6.26 -5.04 -6.27
CA GLY A 100 -6.69 -6.12 -7.17
C GLY A 100 -7.71 -5.65 -8.21
N LYS A 101 -8.72 -4.89 -7.80
CA LYS A 101 -9.76 -4.38 -8.70
C LYS A 101 -9.23 -3.46 -9.80
N VAL A 102 -8.21 -2.65 -9.51
CA VAL A 102 -7.56 -1.82 -10.54
C VAL A 102 -6.53 -2.58 -11.38
N GLY A 103 -6.39 -3.90 -11.16
CA GLY A 103 -5.49 -4.75 -11.93
C GLY A 103 -4.01 -4.63 -11.57
N LEU A 104 -3.71 -4.14 -10.36
CA LEU A 104 -2.36 -4.07 -9.79
C LEU A 104 -2.12 -5.23 -8.84
N LYS A 105 -0.86 -5.43 -8.44
CA LYS A 105 -0.48 -6.62 -7.67
C LYS A 105 0.08 -6.29 -6.29
N TYR A 106 0.91 -5.27 -6.17
CA TYR A 106 1.70 -5.04 -4.97
C TYR A 106 1.19 -3.85 -4.16
N MET A 107 1.02 -4.06 -2.85
CA MET A 107 0.78 -3.00 -1.88
C MET A 107 1.92 -2.98 -0.87
N VAL A 108 2.69 -1.90 -0.83
CA VAL A 108 3.70 -1.66 0.20
C VAL A 108 3.02 -1.19 1.48
N LEU A 109 3.39 -1.77 2.60
CA LEU A 109 2.82 -1.50 3.91
C LEU A 109 3.92 -1.20 4.93
N HIS A 110 3.85 -0.05 5.60
CA HIS A 110 4.57 0.17 6.86
C HIS A 110 3.99 -0.78 7.91
N PRO A 111 4.79 -1.62 8.58
CA PRO A 111 4.27 -2.60 9.54
C PRO A 111 3.44 -1.94 10.64
N GLY A 112 3.98 -0.88 11.25
CA GLY A 112 3.34 -0.15 12.32
C GLY A 112 4.31 0.31 13.39
N ALA A 113 3.76 0.69 14.54
CA ALA A 113 4.53 1.19 15.67
C ALA A 113 3.92 0.70 16.99
N HIS A 114 4.76 0.41 18.01
CA HIS A 114 4.30 -0.14 19.30
C HIS A 114 3.67 0.89 20.24
N VAL A 115 3.86 2.19 19.99
CA VAL A 115 3.25 3.33 20.72
C VAL A 115 3.28 3.18 22.24
N GLY A 116 4.41 2.66 22.78
CA GLY A 116 4.60 2.47 24.22
C GLY A 116 4.14 1.12 24.78
N ASN A 117 3.47 0.26 24.00
CA ASN A 117 2.93 -1.03 24.48
C ASN A 117 3.95 -2.19 24.41
N GLY A 118 5.18 -1.91 23.97
CA GLY A 118 6.24 -2.90 23.83
C GLY A 118 6.33 -3.51 22.44
N GLU A 119 7.57 -3.69 21.97
CA GLU A 119 7.89 -4.15 20.63
C GLU A 119 7.33 -5.56 20.35
N ASN A 120 7.54 -6.50 21.28
CA ASN A 120 7.07 -7.88 21.12
C ASN A 120 5.55 -7.97 20.92
N PHE A 121 4.79 -7.24 21.74
CA PHE A 121 3.34 -7.16 21.62
C PHE A 121 2.94 -6.61 20.24
N ALA A 122 3.58 -5.54 19.80
CA ALA A 122 3.25 -4.90 18.53
C ALA A 122 3.58 -5.79 17.32
N LEU A 123 4.70 -6.51 17.34
CA LEU A 123 5.09 -7.42 16.26
C LEU A 123 4.06 -8.55 16.09
N ASP A 124 3.62 -9.17 17.19
CA ASP A 124 2.59 -10.21 17.15
C ASP A 124 1.26 -9.65 16.63
N ARG A 125 0.89 -8.47 17.11
CA ARG A 125 -0.35 -7.81 16.68
C ARG A 125 -0.32 -7.41 15.20
N ILE A 126 0.81 -6.94 14.70
CA ILE A 126 1.01 -6.64 13.27
C ILE A 126 0.84 -7.92 12.44
N ALA A 127 1.48 -9.02 12.86
CA ALA A 127 1.34 -10.32 12.19
C ALA A 127 -0.13 -10.79 12.16
N ASP A 128 -0.83 -10.73 13.28
CA ASP A 128 -2.26 -11.07 13.37
C ASP A 128 -3.11 -10.20 12.44
N GLY A 129 -2.84 -8.88 12.43
CA GLY A 129 -3.53 -7.93 11.56
C GLY A 129 -3.32 -8.21 10.08
N ILE A 130 -2.09 -8.49 9.66
CA ILE A 130 -1.76 -8.83 8.27
C ILE A 130 -2.42 -10.15 7.87
N ASN A 131 -2.37 -11.17 8.72
CA ASN A 131 -3.02 -12.44 8.47
C ASN A 131 -4.54 -12.28 8.30
N GLU A 132 -5.17 -11.45 9.11
CA GLU A 132 -6.61 -11.18 8.97
C GLU A 132 -6.92 -10.39 7.68
N ILE A 133 -6.11 -9.40 7.30
CA ILE A 133 -6.25 -8.70 6.02
C ILE A 133 -6.18 -9.69 4.86
N LEU A 134 -5.18 -10.58 4.86
CA LEU A 134 -5.02 -11.60 3.82
C LEU A 134 -6.20 -12.58 3.79
N ARG A 135 -6.73 -12.97 4.96
CA ARG A 135 -7.93 -13.82 5.06
C ARG A 135 -9.16 -13.14 4.45
N LEU A 136 -9.34 -11.84 4.67
CA LEU A 136 -10.47 -11.07 4.14
C LEU A 136 -10.36 -10.83 2.62
N THR A 137 -9.17 -10.93 2.06
CA THR A 137 -8.87 -10.68 0.62
C THR A 137 -8.36 -11.93 -0.10
N SER A 138 -8.65 -13.12 0.40
CA SER A 138 -8.06 -14.40 -0.02
C SER A 138 -8.26 -14.80 -1.49
N ASN A 139 -9.13 -14.11 -2.23
CA ASN A 139 -9.41 -14.39 -3.65
C ASN A 139 -8.64 -13.45 -4.60
N ASP A 140 -7.86 -12.53 -4.08
CA ASP A 140 -7.14 -11.53 -4.86
C ASP A 140 -5.69 -11.99 -5.06
N ASN A 141 -5.18 -11.91 -6.30
CA ASN A 141 -3.76 -12.14 -6.61
C ASN A 141 -2.87 -10.97 -6.15
N THR A 142 -3.26 -10.32 -5.06
CA THR A 142 -2.53 -9.19 -4.49
C THR A 142 -1.52 -9.64 -3.46
N VAL A 143 -0.46 -8.86 -3.29
CA VAL A 143 0.65 -9.15 -2.38
C VAL A 143 0.91 -7.94 -1.50
N ILE A 144 0.99 -8.16 -0.19
CA ILE A 144 1.51 -7.16 0.74
C ILE A 144 3.03 -7.27 0.77
N ALA A 145 3.72 -6.17 0.47
CA ALA A 145 5.17 -6.03 0.62
C ALA A 145 5.44 -5.19 1.86
N ILE A 146 6.03 -5.80 2.88
CA ILE A 146 6.35 -5.11 4.13
C ILE A 146 7.57 -4.21 3.91
N GLU A 147 7.44 -2.92 4.21
CA GLU A 147 8.55 -1.98 4.15
C GLU A 147 9.41 -2.06 5.42
N THR A 148 10.74 -2.15 5.24
CA THR A 148 11.67 -2.04 6.37
C THR A 148 11.74 -0.61 6.87
N MET A 149 11.51 -0.42 8.17
CA MET A 149 11.45 0.91 8.79
C MET A 149 12.82 1.36 9.29
N ALA A 150 12.98 2.68 9.40
CA ALA A 150 14.21 3.26 9.96
C ALA A 150 14.36 3.06 11.48
N GLY A 151 13.31 2.61 12.17
CA GLY A 151 13.29 2.45 13.64
C GLY A 151 13.17 3.76 14.39
N LYS A 152 12.57 4.78 13.76
CA LYS A 152 12.37 6.07 14.40
C LYS A 152 11.26 5.99 15.45
N GLY A 153 11.55 6.46 16.65
CA GLY A 153 10.59 6.46 17.76
C GLY A 153 10.18 5.03 18.16
N THR A 154 8.93 4.65 17.87
CA THR A 154 8.35 3.36 18.23
C THR A 154 8.03 2.47 17.01
N GLU A 155 8.63 2.76 15.87
CA GLU A 155 8.45 1.98 14.63
C GLU A 155 8.90 0.53 14.80
N CYS A 156 8.11 -0.41 14.28
CA CYS A 156 8.40 -1.84 14.19
C CYS A 156 8.83 -2.19 12.75
N GLY A 157 9.55 -3.30 12.57
CA GLY A 157 10.03 -3.71 11.25
C GLY A 157 11.35 -3.05 10.84
N LYS A 158 12.18 -2.66 11.82
CA LYS A 158 13.49 -2.01 11.62
C LYS A 158 14.64 -3.01 11.39
N THR A 159 14.44 -4.28 11.76
CA THR A 159 15.44 -5.36 11.54
C THR A 159 14.83 -6.50 10.73
N PHE A 160 15.69 -7.33 10.13
CA PHE A 160 15.23 -8.52 9.41
C PHE A 160 14.60 -9.56 10.34
N GLU A 161 15.02 -9.62 11.61
CA GLU A 161 14.42 -10.47 12.63
C GLU A 161 12.97 -10.05 12.93
N GLU A 162 12.72 -8.74 13.05
CA GLU A 162 11.38 -8.20 13.22
C GLU A 162 10.50 -8.49 11.99
N ILE A 163 11.00 -8.24 10.78
CA ILE A 163 10.28 -8.54 9.53
C ILE A 163 9.98 -10.04 9.40
N LYS A 164 10.93 -10.91 9.81
CA LYS A 164 10.71 -12.36 9.79
C LYS A 164 9.63 -12.81 10.78
N ARG A 165 9.47 -12.09 11.90
CA ARG A 165 8.46 -12.41 12.91
C ARG A 165 7.06 -11.97 12.45
N ILE A 166 6.97 -10.86 11.72
CA ILE A 166 5.75 -10.39 11.06
C ILE A 166 5.38 -11.34 9.90
#